data_7b3d282aee4efd56ab5dd026eaa7ef48
#
_entry.id   7b3d282aee4efd56ab5dd026eaa7ef48
#
_cell.length_a   1.000
_cell.length_b   1.000
_cell.length_c   1.000
_cell.angle_alpha   90.00
_cell.angle_beta   90.00
_cell.angle_gamma   90.00
#
_symmetry.space_group_name_H-M   'P 1'
#
loop_
_entity.id
_entity.type
_entity.pdbx_description
1 polymer ?
#
loop_
_entity_poly.entity_id
_entity_poly.type
_entity_poly.pdbx_seq_one_letter_code
_entity_poly.pdbx_strand_id
1 'polypeptide(L)'
;MLAIVAGVLSLVAATWALLAASHWIGLQPSSDLLGRGRATVTECRADPSQLWLMQRCVATVEWDPGAAPDGYRTPATIEAREPVSGEVAVEAYRSQWSVGTSSNPRTEVVQVAGDHRSAGGLLTVLCVLGVLAVPILVSGALSGLRR
;
A
#
# COMPACT_ATOMS: atom_id res chain seq x y z
N MET A 1 7.19 28.63 -16.53
CA MET A 1 7.73 28.01 -15.32
C MET A 1 6.62 27.53 -14.37
N LEU A 2 5.66 28.36 -14.01
CA LEU A 2 4.55 28.02 -13.10
C LEU A 2 3.73 26.82 -13.59
N ALA A 3 3.43 26.73 -14.88
CA ALA A 3 2.66 25.61 -15.45
C ALA A 3 3.38 24.25 -15.38
N ILE A 4 4.70 24.25 -15.50
CA ILE A 4 5.51 23.02 -15.38
C ILE A 4 5.51 22.54 -13.92
N VAL A 5 5.69 23.46 -12.98
CA VAL A 5 5.66 23.13 -11.53
C VAL A 5 4.28 22.59 -11.14
N ALA A 6 3.20 23.24 -11.58
CA ALA A 6 1.84 22.77 -11.32
C ALA A 6 1.58 21.38 -11.93
N GLY A 7 2.08 21.12 -13.14
CA GLY A 7 1.98 19.82 -13.79
C GLY A 7 2.71 18.70 -13.02
N VAL A 8 3.93 18.98 -12.56
CA VAL A 8 4.71 18.02 -11.76
C VAL A 8 4.04 17.73 -10.42
N LEU A 9 3.57 18.75 -9.71
CA LEU A 9 2.87 18.58 -8.44
C LEU A 9 1.58 17.78 -8.60
N SER A 10 0.81 18.03 -9.67
CA SER A 10 -0.40 17.27 -9.99
C SER A 10 -0.09 15.81 -10.28
N LEU A 11 0.99 15.53 -11.01
CA LEU A 11 1.42 14.16 -11.29
C LEU A 11 1.81 13.41 -10.01
N VAL A 12 2.59 14.04 -9.13
CA VAL A 12 3.00 13.45 -7.85
C VAL A 12 1.78 13.16 -6.98
N ALA A 13 0.86 14.11 -6.86
CA ALA A 13 -0.35 13.93 -6.07
C ALA A 13 -1.25 12.82 -6.63
N ALA A 14 -1.43 12.75 -7.95
CA ALA A 14 -2.22 11.70 -8.60
C ALA A 14 -1.58 10.32 -8.41
N THR A 15 -0.27 10.21 -8.54
CA THR A 15 0.45 8.96 -8.32
C THR A 15 0.28 8.48 -6.88
N TRP A 16 0.43 9.39 -5.92
CA TRP A 16 0.27 9.05 -4.51
C TRP A 16 -1.16 8.62 -4.18
N ALA A 17 -2.16 9.35 -4.68
CA ALA A 17 -3.56 8.99 -4.49
C ALA A 17 -3.91 7.60 -5.08
N LEU A 18 -3.36 7.27 -6.26
CA LEU A 18 -3.55 5.96 -6.86
C LEU A 18 -2.88 4.84 -6.08
N LEU A 19 -1.67 5.07 -5.55
CA LEU A 19 -0.99 4.11 -4.69
C LEU A 19 -1.80 3.86 -3.41
N ALA A 20 -2.25 4.91 -2.73
CA ALA A 20 -3.07 4.79 -1.54
C ALA A 20 -4.40 4.06 -1.83
N ALA A 21 -5.06 4.39 -2.94
CA ALA A 21 -6.28 3.70 -3.36
C ALA A 21 -6.02 2.21 -3.69
N SER A 22 -4.90 1.88 -4.34
CA SER A 22 -4.56 0.48 -4.62
C SER A 22 -4.34 -0.33 -3.36
N HIS A 23 -3.70 0.23 -2.34
CA HIS A 23 -3.58 -0.39 -1.02
C HIS A 23 -4.94 -0.59 -0.35
N TRP A 24 -5.80 0.42 -0.39
CA TRP A 24 -7.14 0.35 0.20
C TRP A 24 -8.02 -0.72 -0.46
N ILE A 25 -7.91 -0.89 -1.80
CA ILE A 25 -8.63 -1.96 -2.52
C ILE A 25 -7.96 -3.34 -2.28
N GLY A 26 -6.79 -3.37 -1.62
CA GLY A 26 -6.02 -4.59 -1.37
C GLY A 26 -5.27 -5.07 -2.61
N LEU A 27 -5.21 -4.25 -3.67
CA LEU A 27 -4.44 -4.56 -4.87
C LEU A 27 -2.97 -4.28 -4.60
N GLN A 28 -2.22 -5.35 -4.37
CA GLN A 28 -0.77 -5.26 -4.21
C GLN A 28 -0.08 -6.02 -5.34
N PRO A 29 1.15 -5.60 -5.73
CA PRO A 29 1.95 -6.42 -6.63
C PRO A 29 2.06 -7.82 -6.04
N SER A 30 1.94 -8.84 -6.89
CA SER A 30 1.94 -10.25 -6.50
C SER A 30 3.11 -10.51 -5.56
N SER A 31 2.79 -10.80 -4.32
CA SER A 31 3.74 -11.09 -3.27
C SER A 31 3.48 -12.49 -2.76
N ASP A 32 4.53 -13.24 -2.50
CA ASP A 32 4.41 -14.57 -1.95
C ASP A 32 3.86 -14.49 -0.52
N LEU A 33 2.89 -15.33 -0.22
CA LEU A 33 2.42 -15.52 1.14
C LEU A 33 3.53 -16.21 1.94
N LEU A 34 4.00 -15.55 2.99
CA LEU A 34 5.07 -16.03 3.85
C LEU A 34 4.55 -16.82 5.04
N GLY A 35 3.38 -16.42 5.57
CA GLY A 35 2.83 -17.06 6.76
C GLY A 35 1.43 -16.60 7.10
N ARG A 36 0.79 -17.37 7.95
CA ARG A 36 -0.51 -17.08 8.56
C ARG A 36 -0.42 -17.14 10.06
N GLY A 37 -1.30 -16.41 10.72
CA GLY A 37 -1.35 -16.40 12.17
C GLY A 37 -2.55 -15.61 12.70
N ARG A 38 -2.53 -15.38 14.01
CA ARG A 38 -3.52 -14.58 14.71
C ARG A 38 -2.83 -13.40 15.37
N ALA A 39 -3.43 -12.24 15.28
CA ALA A 39 -2.94 -11.02 15.90
C ALA A 39 -3.90 -10.54 16.98
N THR A 40 -3.37 -10.24 18.15
CA THR A 40 -4.11 -9.53 19.20
C THR A 40 -3.79 -8.04 19.06
N VAL A 41 -4.76 -7.28 18.59
CA VAL A 41 -4.61 -5.85 18.31
C VAL A 41 -4.77 -5.06 19.60
N THR A 42 -3.80 -4.19 19.87
CA THR A 42 -3.79 -3.31 21.04
C THR A 42 -4.24 -1.90 20.70
N GLU A 43 -3.83 -1.37 19.55
CA GLU A 43 -4.14 0.00 19.13
C GLU A 43 -4.17 0.09 17.61
N CYS A 44 -5.13 0.85 17.06
CA CYS A 44 -5.21 1.21 15.64
C CYS A 44 -5.27 2.71 15.47
N ARG A 45 -4.54 3.22 14.47
CA ARG A 45 -4.57 4.62 14.06
C ARG A 45 -4.64 4.72 12.54
N ALA A 46 -5.39 5.70 12.04
CA ALA A 46 -5.40 6.01 10.61
C ALA A 46 -4.00 6.42 10.14
N ASP A 47 -3.53 5.84 9.03
CA ASP A 47 -2.20 6.11 8.48
C ASP A 47 -2.24 7.33 7.54
N PRO A 48 -1.64 8.47 7.92
CA PRO A 48 -1.61 9.65 7.06
C PRO A 48 -0.79 9.42 5.78
N SER A 49 0.18 8.51 5.78
CA SER A 49 0.97 8.17 4.60
C SER A 49 0.14 7.48 3.51
N GLN A 50 -0.97 6.87 3.90
CA GLN A 50 -1.96 6.22 3.03
C GLN A 50 -3.24 7.07 2.90
N LEU A 51 -3.15 8.40 3.02
CA LEU A 51 -4.27 9.32 2.93
C LEU A 51 -5.42 8.98 3.90
N TRP A 52 -5.10 8.42 5.07
CA TRP A 52 -6.06 7.92 6.09
C TRP A 52 -7.03 6.83 5.57
N LEU A 53 -6.78 6.26 4.40
CA LEU A 53 -7.59 5.18 3.84
C LEU A 53 -7.31 3.83 4.51
N MET A 54 -6.11 3.67 5.08
CA MET A 54 -5.68 2.46 5.78
C MET A 54 -5.47 2.76 7.27
N GLN A 55 -5.63 1.73 8.08
CA GLN A 55 -5.31 1.75 9.50
C GLN A 55 -3.98 1.05 9.72
N ARG A 56 -3.15 1.64 10.56
CA ARG A 56 -1.93 1.01 11.07
C ARG A 56 -2.19 0.60 12.51
N CYS A 57 -2.18 -0.68 12.76
CA CYS A 57 -2.49 -1.26 14.06
C CYS A 57 -1.25 -1.90 14.67
N VAL A 58 -1.05 -1.72 15.96
CA VAL A 58 -0.04 -2.41 16.75
C VAL A 58 -0.65 -3.68 17.32
N ALA A 59 0.01 -4.81 17.10
CA ALA A 59 -0.50 -6.10 17.52
C ALA A 59 0.61 -7.05 17.96
N THR A 60 0.27 -8.00 18.82
CA THR A 60 1.08 -9.18 19.08
C THR A 60 0.60 -10.30 18.17
N VAL A 61 1.49 -10.90 17.38
CA VAL A 61 1.13 -11.93 16.40
C VAL A 61 1.64 -13.28 16.86
N GLU A 62 0.74 -14.26 16.87
CA GLU A 62 1.03 -15.67 17.05
C GLU A 62 0.93 -16.35 15.68
N TRP A 63 2.05 -16.83 15.18
CA TRP A 63 2.12 -17.50 13.88
C TRP A 63 1.74 -18.97 13.99
N ASP A 64 1.12 -19.48 12.95
CA ASP A 64 0.88 -20.92 12.83
C ASP A 64 2.21 -21.70 12.83
N PRO A 65 2.25 -22.95 13.32
CA PRO A 65 3.49 -23.73 13.40
C PRO A 65 4.19 -23.85 12.04
N GLY A 66 5.44 -23.39 11.98
CA GLY A 66 6.25 -23.40 10.76
C GLY A 66 5.94 -22.27 9.77
N ALA A 67 5.03 -21.35 10.10
CA ALA A 67 4.60 -20.24 9.24
C ALA A 67 5.14 -18.87 9.70
N ALA A 68 5.99 -18.84 10.73
CA ALA A 68 6.58 -17.58 11.18
C ALA A 68 7.59 -17.07 10.15
N PRO A 69 7.43 -15.83 9.64
CA PRO A 69 8.44 -15.22 8.80
C PRO A 69 9.77 -15.05 9.55
N ASP A 70 10.89 -15.28 8.87
CA ASP A 70 12.22 -15.13 9.47
C ASP A 70 12.48 -13.68 9.91
N GLY A 71 12.88 -13.50 11.17
CA GLY A 71 13.25 -12.18 11.71
C GLY A 71 12.07 -11.31 12.10
N TYR A 72 10.87 -11.88 12.20
CA TYR A 72 9.68 -11.18 12.65
C TYR A 72 9.83 -10.70 14.11
N ARG A 73 9.45 -9.45 14.35
CA ARG A 73 9.51 -8.82 15.68
C ARG A 73 8.12 -8.60 16.25
N THR A 74 7.95 -8.88 17.55
CA THR A 74 6.77 -8.49 18.32
C THR A 74 7.10 -7.30 19.23
N PRO A 75 6.24 -6.29 19.39
CA PRO A 75 4.95 -6.11 18.70
C PRO A 75 5.13 -5.76 17.22
N ALA A 76 4.16 -6.18 16.42
CA ALA A 76 4.14 -5.97 14.99
C ALA A 76 3.24 -4.82 14.60
N THR A 77 3.52 -4.24 13.44
CA THR A 77 2.58 -3.34 12.78
C THR A 77 1.81 -4.12 11.73
N ILE A 78 0.49 -4.13 11.84
CA ILE A 78 -0.41 -4.73 10.85
C ILE A 78 -1.20 -3.64 10.13
N GLU A 79 -1.48 -3.88 8.86
CA GLU A 79 -2.29 -2.99 8.04
C GLU A 79 -3.71 -3.56 7.94
N ALA A 80 -4.71 -2.69 8.09
CA ALA A 80 -6.13 -3.02 7.98
C ALA A 80 -6.88 -1.91 7.25
N ARG A 81 -7.97 -2.23 6.56
CA ARG A 81 -8.82 -1.23 5.91
C ARG A 81 -9.69 -0.48 6.89
N GLU A 82 -10.11 -1.17 7.92
CA GLU A 82 -10.99 -0.64 8.96
C GLU A 82 -10.33 -0.79 10.33
N PRO A 83 -10.69 0.03 11.30
CA PRO A 83 -10.20 -0.13 12.66
C PRO A 83 -10.61 -1.51 13.19
N VAL A 84 -9.63 -2.32 13.55
CA VAL A 84 -9.84 -3.65 14.12
C VAL A 84 -9.44 -3.66 15.59
N SER A 85 -10.06 -4.53 16.37
CA SER A 85 -9.76 -4.71 17.80
C SER A 85 -9.90 -6.17 18.20
N GLY A 86 -9.19 -6.57 19.24
CA GLY A 86 -9.20 -7.94 19.71
C GLY A 86 -8.37 -8.88 18.82
N GLU A 87 -8.80 -10.13 18.72
CA GLU A 87 -8.10 -11.16 17.95
C GLU A 87 -8.58 -11.18 16.50
N VAL A 88 -7.65 -11.06 15.56
CA VAL A 88 -7.90 -11.08 14.11
C VAL A 88 -6.94 -12.03 13.41
N ALA A 89 -7.41 -12.70 12.36
CA ALA A 89 -6.54 -13.51 11.49
C ALA A 89 -5.68 -12.58 10.64
N VAL A 90 -4.39 -12.93 10.50
CA VAL A 90 -3.42 -12.15 9.73
C VAL A 90 -2.64 -13.01 8.78
N GLU A 91 -2.18 -12.38 7.70
CA GLU A 91 -1.33 -12.97 6.67
C GLU A 91 -0.12 -12.09 6.45
N ALA A 92 1.06 -12.70 6.38
CA ALA A 92 2.30 -12.01 6.05
C ALA A 92 2.66 -12.23 4.58
N TYR A 93 3.01 -11.16 3.91
CA TYR A 93 3.41 -11.17 2.51
C TYR A 93 4.79 -10.55 2.34
N ARG A 94 5.53 -11.04 1.33
CA ARG A 94 6.81 -10.44 0.94
C ARG A 94 6.53 -9.23 0.07
N SER A 95 6.94 -8.04 0.52
CA SER A 95 6.89 -6.85 -0.34
C SER A 95 7.92 -6.96 -1.47
N GLN A 96 7.49 -6.84 -2.72
CA GLN A 96 8.38 -6.79 -3.88
C GLN A 96 8.98 -5.39 -4.10
N TRP A 97 8.52 -4.38 -3.39
CA TRP A 97 9.01 -3.01 -3.52
C TRP A 97 10.14 -2.73 -2.52
N SER A 98 11.28 -3.37 -2.68
CA SER A 98 12.51 -2.88 -2.07
C SER A 98 13.23 -1.95 -3.06
N VAL A 99 12.75 -0.73 -3.19
CA VAL A 99 13.52 0.34 -3.83
C VAL A 99 14.46 0.89 -2.78
N GLY A 100 15.66 0.36 -2.74
CA GLY A 100 16.68 0.90 -1.85
C GLY A 100 17.84 -0.07 -1.67
N THR A 101 19.04 0.43 -1.82
CA THR A 101 20.33 -0.19 -1.53
C THR A 101 20.54 -0.49 -0.03
N SER A 102 19.47 -0.60 0.75
CA SER A 102 19.54 -1.02 2.14
C SER A 102 19.69 -2.54 2.18
N SER A 103 20.76 -2.99 2.79
CA SER A 103 21.08 -4.39 3.08
C SER A 103 20.10 -5.09 4.03
N ASN A 104 18.91 -4.52 4.22
CA ASN A 104 17.84 -5.14 5.00
C ASN A 104 16.73 -5.61 4.04
N PRO A 105 16.78 -6.89 3.60
CA PRO A 105 16.04 -7.37 2.43
C PRO A 105 14.55 -7.67 2.69
N ARG A 106 13.96 -7.25 3.82
CA ARG A 106 12.66 -7.78 4.21
C ARG A 106 11.76 -6.71 4.78
N THR A 107 11.09 -6.00 3.90
CA THR A 107 9.87 -5.30 4.27
C THR A 107 8.72 -6.32 4.16
N GLU A 108 8.48 -7.05 5.23
CA GLU A 108 7.31 -7.91 5.34
C GLU A 108 6.11 -7.03 5.66
N VAL A 109 5.05 -7.20 4.90
CA VAL A 109 3.78 -6.53 5.16
C VAL A 109 2.83 -7.54 5.77
N VAL A 110 2.37 -7.25 6.98
CA VAL A 110 1.37 -8.06 7.67
C VAL A 110 0.02 -7.37 7.54
N GLN A 111 -0.95 -8.08 7.04
CA GLN A 111 -2.30 -7.59 6.78
C GLN A 111 -3.34 -8.47 7.43
N VAL A 112 -4.53 -7.92 7.64
CA VAL A 112 -5.70 -8.72 8.04
C VAL A 112 -6.02 -9.71 6.92
N ALA A 113 -6.26 -10.97 7.29
CA ALA A 113 -6.53 -12.03 6.32
C ALA A 113 -7.74 -11.70 5.43
N GLY A 114 -7.57 -11.90 4.13
CA GLY A 114 -8.58 -11.58 3.12
C GLY A 114 -8.54 -10.16 2.57
N ASP A 115 -7.74 -9.26 3.15
CA ASP A 115 -7.56 -7.90 2.62
C ASP A 115 -6.64 -7.85 1.40
N HIS A 116 -5.78 -8.84 1.26
CA HIS A 116 -4.85 -8.94 0.14
C HIS A 116 -5.54 -9.46 -1.13
N ARG A 117 -5.34 -8.75 -2.24
CA ARG A 117 -5.73 -9.19 -3.58
C ARG A 117 -4.56 -9.03 -4.52
N SER A 118 -4.21 -10.07 -5.26
CA SER A 118 -3.19 -9.94 -6.30
C SER A 118 -3.70 -9.02 -7.42
N ALA A 119 -2.96 -7.96 -7.69
CA ALA A 119 -3.23 -7.13 -8.87
C ALA A 119 -2.86 -7.94 -10.12
N GLY A 120 -3.84 -8.31 -10.92
CA GLY A 120 -3.57 -8.79 -12.26
C GLY A 120 -2.75 -7.74 -13.04
N GLY A 121 -1.75 -8.15 -13.81
CA GLY A 121 -0.86 -7.22 -14.52
C GLY A 121 -1.60 -6.20 -15.40
N LEU A 122 -2.77 -6.53 -15.91
CA LEU A 122 -3.62 -5.62 -16.67
C LEU A 122 -4.05 -4.39 -15.86
N LEU A 123 -4.42 -4.57 -14.59
CA LEU A 123 -4.87 -3.46 -13.75
C LEU A 123 -3.71 -2.52 -13.40
N THR A 124 -2.53 -3.08 -13.18
CA THR A 124 -1.30 -2.28 -12.97
C THR A 124 -1.01 -1.42 -14.21
N VAL A 125 -1.11 -1.99 -15.40
CA VAL A 125 -0.91 -1.26 -16.66
C VAL A 125 -1.97 -0.16 -16.81
N LEU A 126 -3.23 -0.42 -16.52
CA LEU A 126 -4.29 0.59 -16.60
C LEU A 126 -4.09 1.73 -15.60
N CYS A 127 -3.62 1.45 -14.38
CA CYS A 127 -3.28 2.47 -13.40
C CYS A 127 -2.11 3.34 -13.89
N VAL A 128 -1.05 2.75 -14.44
CA VAL A 128 0.10 3.49 -14.98
C VAL A 128 -0.32 4.36 -16.15
N LEU A 129 -1.11 3.84 -17.08
CA LEU A 129 -1.62 4.62 -18.22
C LEU A 129 -2.53 5.77 -17.75
N GLY A 130 -3.37 5.55 -16.74
CA GLY A 130 -4.20 6.59 -16.13
C GLY A 130 -3.36 7.73 -15.55
N VAL A 131 -2.28 7.40 -14.81
CA VAL A 131 -1.36 8.40 -14.25
C VAL A 131 -0.68 9.22 -15.35
N LEU A 132 -0.27 8.59 -16.44
CA LEU A 132 0.39 9.27 -17.57
C LEU A 132 -0.59 10.14 -18.36
N ALA A 133 -1.87 9.80 -18.42
CA ALA A 133 -2.89 10.58 -19.13
C ALA A 133 -3.25 11.90 -18.43
N VAL A 134 -3.19 11.94 -17.10
CA VAL A 134 -3.57 13.14 -16.31
C VAL A 134 -2.79 14.40 -16.71
N PRO A 135 -1.44 14.42 -16.80
CA PRO A 135 -0.70 15.62 -17.17
C PRO A 135 -0.96 16.05 -18.63
N ILE A 136 -1.25 15.11 -19.51
CA ILE A 136 -1.58 15.41 -20.91
C ILE A 136 -2.92 16.13 -20.98
N LEU A 137 -3.92 15.66 -20.26
CA LEU A 137 -5.25 16.30 -20.21
C LEU A 137 -5.19 17.68 -19.54
N VAL A 138 -4.44 17.82 -18.46
CA VAL A 138 -4.28 19.11 -17.77
C VAL A 138 -3.55 20.12 -18.63
N SER A 139 -2.48 19.73 -19.33
CA SER A 139 -1.73 20.62 -20.22
C SER A 139 -2.56 21.02 -21.45
N GLY A 140 -3.36 20.11 -22.00
CA GLY A 140 -4.29 20.39 -23.09
C GLY A 140 -5.39 21.39 -22.69
N ALA A 141 -5.99 21.22 -21.53
CA ALA A 141 -7.01 22.13 -20.99
C ALA A 141 -6.45 23.54 -20.75
N LEU A 142 -5.25 23.65 -20.17
CA LEU A 142 -4.59 24.94 -19.91
C LEU A 142 -4.18 25.67 -21.20
N SER A 143 -3.82 24.94 -22.25
CA SER A 143 -3.50 25.58 -23.56
C SER A 143 -4.76 26.04 -24.29
N GLY A 144 -5.89 25.38 -24.11
CA GLY A 144 -7.18 25.77 -24.64
C GLY A 144 -7.77 27.06 -24.03
N LEU A 145 -7.48 27.30 -22.74
CA LEU A 145 -7.92 28.49 -22.00
C LEU A 145 -7.11 29.78 -22.36
N ARG A 146 -6.00 29.63 -23.09
CA ARG A 146 -5.15 30.78 -23.53
C ARG A 146 -5.46 31.29 -24.93
N ARG A 147 -6.45 30.73 -25.61
CA ARG A 147 -6.98 31.22 -26.88
C ARG A 147 -8.32 31.92 -26.68
#